data_0582941bd812c546fec0b218cee7b550
#
_entry.id   0582941bd812c546fec0b218cee7b550
#
_cell.length_a   1.000
_cell.length_b   1.000
_cell.length_c   1.000
_cell.angle_alpha   90.00
_cell.angle_beta   90.00
_cell.angle_gamma   90.00
#
_symmetry.space_group_name_H-M   'P 1'
#
loop_
_entity.id
_entity.type
_entity.pdbx_description
1 polymer ?
#
loop_
_entity_poly.entity_id
_entity_poly.type
_entity_poly.pdbx_seq_one_letter_code
_entity_poly.pdbx_strand_id
1 'polypeptide(L)'
;GKIVKAERRIAVLTERGEMWAQYNEYKTVHKQLARVKPEKRELFEQRHSRELILYDAAAWYLKELKDSGEAITPKEWRREIDLLTAQKQVDSIDMKAMREELKAVERLRKAADQLARQERDKPRDRGPER
;
A
#
# COMPACT_ATOMS: atom_id res chain seq x y z
N GLY A 1 10.74 4.77 4.93
CA GLY A 1 11.47 3.86 4.05
C GLY A 1 10.75 3.64 2.74
N LYS A 2 11.36 2.90 1.86
CA LYS A 2 10.82 2.62 0.52
C LYS A 2 9.46 1.93 0.57
N ILE A 3 9.29 0.98 1.49
CA ILE A 3 8.04 0.23 1.62
C ILE A 3 6.90 1.15 2.04
N VAL A 4 7.15 2.06 2.98
CA VAL A 4 6.14 3.01 3.46
C VAL A 4 5.72 3.96 2.34
N LYS A 5 6.67 4.47 1.56
CA LYS A 5 6.38 5.33 0.41
C LYS A 5 5.55 4.59 -0.64
N ALA A 6 5.92 3.34 -0.93
CA ALA A 6 5.18 2.52 -1.87
C ALA A 6 3.74 2.28 -1.39
N GLU A 7 3.54 1.98 -0.12
CA GLU A 7 2.20 1.77 0.46
C GLU A 7 1.34 3.02 0.37
N ARG A 8 1.91 4.19 0.64
CA ARG A 8 1.20 5.47 0.52
C ARG A 8 0.78 5.74 -0.92
N ARG A 9 1.69 5.49 -1.85
CA ARG A 9 1.38 5.70 -3.27
C ARG A 9 0.33 4.73 -3.76
N ILE A 10 0.42 3.47 -3.36
CA ILE A 10 -0.58 2.44 -3.68
C ILE A 10 -1.95 2.88 -3.16
N ALA A 11 -2.03 3.39 -1.93
CA ALA A 11 -3.29 3.84 -1.35
C ALA A 11 -3.90 4.99 -2.16
N VAL A 12 -3.09 5.97 -2.57
CA VAL A 12 -3.54 7.09 -3.40
C VAL A 12 -4.09 6.61 -4.73
N LEU A 13 -3.34 5.72 -5.41
CA LEU A 13 -3.76 5.21 -6.72
C LEU A 13 -4.98 4.32 -6.63
N THR A 14 -5.10 3.56 -5.55
CA THR A 14 -6.27 2.71 -5.28
C THR A 14 -7.52 3.56 -5.10
N GLU A 15 -7.40 4.65 -4.35
CA GLU A 15 -8.50 5.59 -4.16
C GLU A 15 -8.95 6.20 -5.50
N ARG A 16 -7.99 6.61 -6.33
CA ARG A 16 -8.30 7.14 -7.68
C ARG A 16 -9.06 6.11 -8.51
N GLY A 17 -8.63 4.85 -8.46
CA GLY A 17 -9.28 3.76 -9.17
C GLY A 17 -10.69 3.49 -8.66
N GLU A 18 -10.89 3.54 -7.35
CA GLU A 18 -12.21 3.36 -6.74
C GLU A 18 -13.16 4.49 -7.14
N MET A 19 -12.69 5.73 -7.15
CA MET A 19 -13.51 6.87 -7.56
C MET A 19 -13.86 6.78 -9.05
N TRP A 20 -12.94 6.35 -9.87
CA TRP A 20 -13.19 6.12 -11.29
C TRP A 20 -14.26 5.04 -11.50
N ALA A 21 -14.15 3.93 -10.78
CA ALA A 21 -15.13 2.85 -10.85
C ALA A 21 -16.52 3.32 -10.39
N GLN A 22 -16.57 4.07 -9.30
CA GLN A 22 -17.81 4.64 -8.77
C GLN A 22 -18.47 5.60 -9.75
N TYR A 23 -17.67 6.45 -10.38
CA TYR A 23 -18.14 7.37 -11.41
C TYR A 23 -18.81 6.61 -12.55
N ASN A 24 -18.15 5.58 -13.06
CA ASN A 24 -18.68 4.78 -14.16
C ASN A 24 -19.90 3.96 -13.76
N GLU A 25 -19.95 3.46 -12.54
CA GLU A 25 -21.06 2.64 -12.04
C GLU A 25 -22.35 3.45 -12.01
N TYR A 26 -22.31 4.69 -11.54
CA TYR A 26 -23.50 5.52 -11.36
C TYR A 26 -23.72 6.56 -12.46
N LYS A 27 -22.89 6.55 -13.47
CA LYS A 27 -22.98 7.47 -14.60
C LYS A 27 -24.33 7.36 -15.35
N THR A 28 -24.83 6.13 -15.50
CA THR A 28 -26.10 5.87 -16.20
C THR A 28 -27.25 6.52 -15.47
N VAL A 29 -27.31 6.39 -14.14
CA VAL A 29 -28.38 6.99 -13.32
C VAL A 29 -28.35 8.51 -13.46
N HIS A 30 -27.17 9.09 -13.42
CA HIS A 30 -27.00 10.54 -13.60
C HIS A 30 -27.49 11.00 -14.98
N LYS A 31 -27.20 10.24 -16.04
CA LYS A 31 -27.70 10.54 -17.38
C LYS A 31 -29.21 10.41 -17.48
N GLN A 32 -29.79 9.43 -16.78
CA GLN A 32 -31.24 9.25 -16.75
C GLN A 32 -31.94 10.44 -16.11
N LEU A 33 -31.33 11.02 -15.07
CA LEU A 33 -31.89 12.20 -14.39
C LEU A 33 -32.11 13.34 -15.38
N ALA A 34 -31.18 13.56 -16.30
CA ALA A 34 -31.28 14.61 -17.31
C ALA A 34 -32.45 14.40 -18.30
N ARG A 35 -32.92 13.15 -18.41
CA ARG A 35 -33.99 12.77 -19.34
C ARG A 35 -35.35 12.67 -18.66
N VAL A 36 -35.40 12.73 -17.32
CA VAL A 36 -36.65 12.62 -16.57
C VAL A 36 -37.47 13.92 -16.74
N LYS A 37 -38.77 13.75 -16.92
CA LYS A 37 -39.69 14.88 -17.00
C LYS A 37 -39.65 15.69 -15.71
N PRO A 38 -39.76 17.04 -15.79
CA PRO A 38 -39.65 17.89 -14.61
C PRO A 38 -40.58 17.50 -13.48
N GLU A 39 -41.80 17.09 -13.78
CA GLU A 39 -42.79 16.70 -12.77
C GLU A 39 -42.46 15.38 -12.06
N LYS A 40 -41.55 14.57 -12.61
CA LYS A 40 -41.12 13.31 -12.03
C LYS A 40 -39.70 13.37 -11.44
N ARG A 41 -39.04 14.50 -11.61
CA ARG A 41 -37.64 14.67 -11.23
C ARG A 41 -37.41 14.45 -9.75
N GLU A 42 -38.24 15.07 -8.92
CA GLU A 42 -38.08 14.95 -7.46
C GLU A 42 -38.23 13.51 -7.01
N LEU A 43 -39.21 12.79 -7.53
CA LEU A 43 -39.41 11.38 -7.21
C LEU A 43 -38.21 10.51 -7.65
N PHE A 44 -37.69 10.78 -8.83
CA PHE A 44 -36.52 10.09 -9.35
C PHE A 44 -35.29 10.34 -8.44
N GLU A 45 -35.06 11.57 -8.04
CA GLU A 45 -33.97 11.95 -7.16
C GLU A 45 -34.09 11.25 -5.80
N GLN A 46 -35.30 11.15 -5.25
CA GLN A 46 -35.54 10.45 -4.00
C GLN A 46 -35.23 8.94 -4.11
N ARG A 47 -35.68 8.33 -5.20
CA ARG A 47 -35.47 6.89 -5.44
C ARG A 47 -34.02 6.53 -5.67
N HIS A 48 -33.25 7.43 -6.29
CA HIS A 48 -31.86 7.22 -6.66
C HIS A 48 -30.90 8.12 -5.90
N SER A 49 -31.33 8.59 -4.73
CA SER A 49 -30.56 9.54 -3.91
C SER A 49 -29.14 9.05 -3.64
N ARG A 50 -29.00 7.81 -3.19
CA ARG A 50 -27.70 7.22 -2.90
C ARG A 50 -26.79 7.21 -4.12
N GLU A 51 -27.32 6.74 -5.23
CA GLU A 51 -26.55 6.61 -6.50
C GLU A 51 -26.11 7.97 -7.02
N LEU A 52 -26.98 8.96 -6.95
CA LEU A 52 -26.67 10.32 -7.36
C LEU A 52 -25.63 10.98 -6.46
N ILE A 53 -25.70 10.75 -5.16
CA ILE A 53 -24.71 11.25 -4.22
C ILE A 53 -23.34 10.62 -4.48
N LEU A 54 -23.32 9.32 -4.71
CA LEU A 54 -22.07 8.61 -4.99
C LEU A 54 -21.46 9.04 -6.33
N TYR A 55 -22.29 9.28 -7.32
CA TYR A 55 -21.83 9.82 -8.59
C TYR A 55 -21.23 11.23 -8.42
N ASP A 56 -21.94 12.11 -7.74
CA ASP A 56 -21.49 13.48 -7.53
C ASP A 56 -20.17 13.53 -6.77
N ALA A 57 -20.03 12.69 -5.75
CA ALA A 57 -18.78 12.59 -4.99
C ALA A 57 -17.61 12.15 -5.87
N ALA A 58 -17.83 11.14 -6.70
CA ALA A 58 -16.81 10.65 -7.61
C ALA A 58 -16.47 11.67 -8.69
N ALA A 59 -17.48 12.32 -9.26
CA ALA A 59 -17.28 13.37 -10.28
C ALA A 59 -16.49 14.54 -9.71
N TRP A 60 -16.81 14.96 -8.49
CA TRP A 60 -16.08 16.02 -7.81
C TRP A 60 -14.62 15.63 -7.56
N TYR A 61 -14.40 14.42 -7.07
CA TYR A 61 -13.05 13.90 -6.82
C TYR A 61 -12.20 13.93 -8.10
N LEU A 62 -12.75 13.41 -9.20
CA LEU A 62 -12.05 13.38 -10.48
C LEU A 62 -11.79 14.77 -11.05
N LYS A 63 -12.73 15.69 -10.85
CA LYS A 63 -12.54 17.07 -11.27
C LYS A 63 -11.41 17.73 -10.51
N GLU A 64 -11.39 17.58 -9.19
CA GLU A 64 -10.31 18.11 -8.35
C GLU A 64 -8.96 17.53 -8.76
N LEU A 65 -8.93 16.24 -9.10
CA LEU A 65 -7.73 15.59 -9.57
C LEU A 65 -7.21 16.23 -10.87
N LYS A 66 -8.09 16.46 -11.83
CA LYS A 66 -7.75 17.15 -13.08
C LYS A 66 -7.29 18.58 -12.83
N ASP A 67 -7.96 19.29 -11.94
CA ASP A 67 -7.64 20.68 -11.62
C ASP A 67 -6.27 20.78 -10.94
N SER A 68 -5.82 19.73 -10.29
CA SER A 68 -4.48 19.67 -9.71
C SER A 68 -3.38 19.33 -10.72
N GLY A 69 -3.75 19.15 -11.99
CA GLY A 69 -2.80 18.84 -13.06
C GLY A 69 -2.62 17.36 -13.34
N GLU A 70 -3.36 16.50 -12.67
CA GLU A 70 -3.27 15.07 -12.88
C GLU A 70 -4.20 14.60 -13.98
N ALA A 71 -3.72 13.68 -14.81
CA ALA A 71 -4.54 13.05 -15.84
C ALA A 71 -5.34 11.88 -15.27
N ILE A 72 -6.49 11.63 -15.88
CA ILE A 72 -7.32 10.46 -15.52
C ILE A 72 -6.83 9.30 -16.36
N THR A 73 -5.97 8.47 -15.78
CA THR A 73 -5.32 7.35 -16.48
C THR A 73 -5.45 6.04 -15.68
N PRO A 74 -6.66 5.46 -15.62
CA PRO A 74 -6.90 4.29 -14.77
C PRO A 74 -5.98 3.10 -15.06
N LYS A 75 -5.66 2.87 -16.33
CA LYS A 75 -4.76 1.77 -16.71
C LYS A 75 -3.34 2.01 -16.19
N GLU A 76 -2.86 3.23 -16.22
CA GLU A 76 -1.54 3.59 -15.70
C GLU A 76 -1.51 3.49 -14.19
N TRP A 77 -2.58 3.91 -13.51
CA TRP A 77 -2.70 3.75 -12.06
C TRP A 77 -2.57 2.28 -11.67
N ARG A 78 -3.24 1.41 -12.41
CA ARG A 78 -3.18 -0.03 -12.16
C ARG A 78 -1.79 -0.60 -12.39
N ARG A 79 -1.13 -0.19 -13.48
CA ARG A 79 0.25 -0.60 -13.75
C ARG A 79 1.20 -0.17 -12.66
N GLU A 80 1.06 1.07 -12.22
CA GLU A 80 1.90 1.59 -11.14
C GLU A 80 1.67 0.84 -9.84
N ILE A 81 0.42 0.54 -9.50
CA ILE A 81 0.08 -0.27 -8.33
C ILE A 81 0.77 -1.64 -8.40
N ASP A 82 0.67 -2.29 -9.55
CA ASP A 82 1.25 -3.62 -9.75
C ASP A 82 2.78 -3.57 -9.60
N LEU A 83 3.42 -2.58 -10.20
CA LEU A 83 4.86 -2.38 -10.10
C LEU A 83 5.30 -2.11 -8.65
N LEU A 84 4.59 -1.23 -7.96
CA LEU A 84 4.91 -0.89 -6.57
C LEU A 84 4.67 -2.07 -5.64
N THR A 85 3.63 -2.84 -5.89
CA THR A 85 3.33 -4.04 -5.11
C THR A 85 4.45 -5.08 -5.27
N ALA A 86 4.91 -5.30 -6.50
CA ALA A 86 6.00 -6.21 -6.77
C ALA A 86 7.30 -5.72 -6.10
N GLN A 87 7.61 -4.43 -6.22
CA GLN A 87 8.80 -3.83 -5.62
C GLN A 87 8.76 -3.93 -4.09
N LYS A 88 7.60 -3.69 -3.50
CA LYS A 88 7.40 -3.83 -2.07
C LYS A 88 7.67 -5.25 -1.59
N GLN A 89 7.25 -6.26 -2.36
CA GLN A 89 7.51 -7.65 -2.04
C GLN A 89 9.00 -7.97 -2.09
N VAL A 90 9.70 -7.51 -3.13
CA VAL A 90 11.15 -7.68 -3.25
C VAL A 90 11.87 -7.02 -2.08
N ASP A 91 11.54 -5.78 -1.77
CA ASP A 91 12.15 -5.05 -0.66
C ASP A 91 11.90 -5.74 0.68
N SER A 92 10.71 -6.30 0.86
CA SER A 92 10.35 -7.04 2.06
C SER A 92 11.18 -8.33 2.21
N ILE A 93 11.38 -9.06 1.11
CA ILE A 93 12.20 -10.26 1.08
C ILE A 93 13.66 -9.91 1.39
N ASP A 94 14.18 -8.85 0.78
CA ASP A 94 15.54 -8.39 1.01
C ASP A 94 15.76 -8.00 2.48
N MET A 95 14.83 -7.28 3.06
CA MET A 95 14.90 -6.91 4.48
C MET A 95 14.89 -8.14 5.39
N LYS A 96 14.06 -9.13 5.06
CA LYS A 96 13.99 -10.37 5.81
C LYS A 96 15.31 -11.12 5.74
N ALA A 97 15.88 -11.21 4.54
CA ALA A 97 17.18 -11.85 4.35
C ALA A 97 18.28 -11.14 5.15
N MET A 98 18.29 -9.82 5.12
CA MET A 98 19.25 -9.03 5.91
C MET A 98 19.11 -9.27 7.40
N ARG A 99 17.89 -9.34 7.91
CA ARG A 99 17.63 -9.64 9.32
C ARG A 99 18.15 -11.01 9.71
N GLU A 100 17.96 -12.00 8.85
CA GLU A 100 18.45 -13.36 9.10
C GLU A 100 19.98 -13.40 9.11
N GLU A 101 20.62 -12.67 8.22
CA GLU A 101 22.07 -12.53 8.21
C GLU A 101 22.60 -11.88 9.49
N LEU A 102 21.94 -10.82 9.93
CA LEU A 102 22.31 -10.14 11.18
C LEU A 102 22.17 -11.07 12.38
N LYS A 103 21.09 -11.83 12.44
CA LYS A 103 20.89 -12.81 13.51
C LYS A 103 21.97 -13.87 13.51
N ALA A 104 22.38 -14.33 12.33
CA ALA A 104 23.45 -15.30 12.21
C ALA A 104 24.79 -14.75 12.71
N VAL A 105 25.09 -13.49 12.35
CA VAL A 105 26.30 -12.81 12.81
C VAL A 105 26.29 -12.64 14.33
N GLU A 106 25.15 -12.25 14.90
CA GLU A 106 25.02 -12.12 16.35
C GLU A 106 25.23 -13.43 17.08
N ARG A 107 24.67 -14.53 16.54
CA ARG A 107 24.87 -15.85 17.14
C ARG A 107 26.34 -16.27 17.11
N LEU A 108 27.02 -16.00 16.01
CA LEU A 108 28.46 -16.27 15.90
C LEU A 108 29.26 -15.44 16.89
N ARG A 109 28.91 -14.17 17.02
CA ARG A 109 29.58 -13.27 17.99
C ARG A 109 29.40 -13.76 19.42
N LYS A 110 28.17 -14.13 19.79
CA LYS A 110 27.87 -14.66 21.12
C LYS A 110 28.63 -15.96 21.38
N ALA A 111 28.69 -16.86 20.40
CA ALA A 111 29.44 -18.08 20.51
C ALA A 111 30.91 -17.82 20.70
N ALA A 112 31.48 -16.89 19.96
CA ALA A 112 32.90 -16.50 20.10
C ALA A 112 33.17 -15.91 21.47
N ASP A 113 32.26 -15.05 21.97
CA ASP A 113 32.39 -14.45 23.30
C ASP A 113 32.35 -15.53 24.40
N GLN A 114 31.45 -16.50 24.26
CA GLN A 114 31.36 -17.61 25.22
C GLN A 114 32.63 -18.44 25.22
N LEU A 115 33.18 -18.75 24.05
CA LEU A 115 34.41 -19.47 23.94
C LEU A 115 35.56 -18.70 24.59
N ALA A 116 35.64 -17.39 24.34
CA ALA A 116 36.66 -16.57 24.96
C ALA A 116 36.55 -16.55 26.49
N ARG A 117 35.31 -16.53 27.01
CA ARG A 117 35.09 -16.62 28.48
C ARG A 117 35.50 -17.96 29.01
N GLN A 118 35.16 -19.03 28.33
CA GLN A 118 35.55 -20.36 28.74
C GLN A 118 37.07 -20.52 28.78
N GLU A 119 37.74 -19.95 27.79
CA GLU A 119 39.20 -19.93 27.77
C GLU A 119 39.78 -19.19 28.96
N ARG A 120 39.22 -18.04 29.32
CA ARG A 120 39.70 -17.25 30.46
C ARG A 120 39.40 -17.90 31.79
N ASP A 121 38.23 -18.54 31.90
CA ASP A 121 37.79 -19.14 33.16
C ASP A 121 38.31 -20.57 33.35
N LYS A 122 38.86 -21.15 32.30
CA LYS A 122 39.42 -22.47 32.35
C LYS A 122 40.62 -22.47 33.30
N PRO A 123 40.66 -23.37 34.26
CA PRO A 123 41.84 -23.50 35.11
C PRO A 123 43.07 -23.74 34.26
N ARG A 124 44.12 -22.97 34.54
CA ARG A 124 45.34 -23.17 33.82
C ARG A 124 45.83 -24.58 34.05
N ASP A 125 46.02 -25.26 32.96
CA ASP A 125 46.64 -26.52 33.00
C ASP A 125 48.11 -26.30 33.32
N ARG A 126 48.49 -26.63 34.50
CA ARG A 126 49.84 -26.43 34.93
C ARG A 126 50.71 -27.56 34.54
N GLY A 127 50.16 -28.45 33.81
CA GLY A 127 50.86 -29.65 33.51
C GLY A 127 51.27 -30.43 34.72
N PRO A 128 51.96 -31.47 34.51
CA PRO A 128 52.48 -32.20 35.63
C PRO A 128 53.51 -31.32 36.34
N GLU A 129 53.04 -30.84 37.40
CA GLU A 129 53.88 -29.99 38.15
C GLU A 129 54.81 -30.78 38.99
N ARG A 130 55.77 -30.99 38.42
CA ARG A 130 56.57 -31.87 39.31
C ARG A 130 57.87 -32.11 38.84
#